data_df56fa3d7b72b77a3740ee9fecd21496
#
_entry.id   df56fa3d7b72b77a3740ee9fecd21496
#
_cell.length_a   1.000
_cell.length_b   1.000
_cell.length_c   1.000
_cell.angle_alpha   90.00
_cell.angle_beta   90.00
_cell.angle_gamma   90.00
#
_symmetry.space_group_name_H-M   'P 1'
#
loop_
_entity.id
_entity.type
_entity.pdbx_description
1 polymer ?
#
loop_
_entity_poly.entity_id
_entity_poly.type
_entity_poly.pdbx_seq_one_letter_code
_entity_poly.pdbx_strand_id
1 'polypeptide(L)'
;EVRARADQEGYFEVVLDLPRPLAEPRVWEPVELELLEPAAPARATGQVLVPRDPQYAVISDLDDTVLHSNATSLWQMARLTLLHNAHTRLPYEGVAGFYQALQRGRDGEAYNPVFYVSNSPWNLYDLLEDFLDVHGIPRGPLLLRDWSLRRLRAGETHKLAAIKALLDAYPGLQVVLVGDCGERDPEIYRQVVLRHPGRVLAVYVRDVAPARRAAVRAIAAELAGHGVELVLSPDTEAARRHALDRGLIVAAALPGDR
;
A
#
# COMPACT_ATOMS: atom_id res chain seq x y z
N GLU A 1 -26.26 -12.16 1.90
CA GLU A 1 -26.19 -12.10 0.44
C GLU A 1 -26.49 -10.68 0.00
N VAL A 2 -25.62 -10.10 -0.83
CA VAL A 2 -25.80 -8.76 -1.42
C VAL A 2 -25.57 -8.89 -2.93
N ARG A 3 -26.39 -8.19 -3.73
CA ARG A 3 -26.26 -8.15 -5.18
C ARG A 3 -25.64 -6.83 -5.60
N ALA A 4 -24.63 -6.89 -6.45
CA ALA A 4 -24.00 -5.73 -7.06
C ALA A 4 -24.08 -5.85 -8.59
N ARG A 5 -23.97 -4.70 -9.27
CA ARG A 5 -23.91 -4.66 -10.73
C ARG A 5 -22.52 -4.19 -11.13
N ALA A 6 -21.88 -4.94 -12.02
CA ALA A 6 -20.62 -4.52 -12.62
C ALA A 6 -20.86 -3.34 -13.58
N ASP A 7 -19.85 -2.50 -13.73
CA ASP A 7 -19.79 -1.45 -14.73
C ASP A 7 -19.52 -2.01 -16.15
N GLN A 8 -19.28 -1.13 -17.11
CA GLN A 8 -19.03 -1.51 -18.50
C GLN A 8 -17.70 -2.26 -18.71
N GLU A 9 -16.77 -2.11 -17.78
CA GLU A 9 -15.46 -2.77 -17.79
C GLU A 9 -15.45 -4.08 -16.98
N GLY A 10 -16.58 -4.41 -16.31
CA GLY A 10 -16.74 -5.63 -15.52
C GLY A 10 -16.39 -5.48 -14.05
N TYR A 11 -16.02 -4.29 -13.57
CA TYR A 11 -15.72 -4.04 -12.16
C TYR A 11 -16.97 -3.73 -11.34
N PHE A 12 -16.92 -4.09 -10.07
CA PHE A 12 -17.97 -3.72 -9.13
C PHE A 12 -17.36 -3.37 -7.76
N GLU A 13 -18.07 -2.53 -7.04
CA GLU A 13 -17.76 -2.19 -5.66
C GLU A 13 -18.99 -2.45 -4.80
N VAL A 14 -18.80 -3.08 -3.64
CA VAL A 14 -19.88 -3.37 -2.71
C VAL A 14 -19.44 -3.18 -1.27
N VAL A 15 -20.28 -2.52 -0.48
CA VAL A 15 -20.13 -2.44 0.97
C VAL A 15 -21.03 -3.49 1.61
N LEU A 16 -20.46 -4.36 2.43
CA LEU A 16 -21.17 -5.39 3.16
C LEU A 16 -21.31 -4.99 4.62
N ASP A 17 -22.52 -4.65 5.01
CA ASP A 17 -22.84 -4.45 6.43
C ASP A 17 -23.12 -5.79 7.09
N LEU A 18 -22.27 -6.19 8.02
CA LEU A 18 -22.43 -7.43 8.75
C LEU A 18 -23.35 -7.18 9.97
N PRO A 19 -24.40 -8.00 10.15
CA PRO A 19 -25.35 -7.86 11.27
C PRO A 19 -24.70 -8.16 12.63
N ARG A 20 -23.56 -8.82 12.63
CA ARG A 20 -22.71 -9.14 13.79
C ARG A 20 -21.26 -9.13 13.40
N PRO A 21 -20.34 -8.77 14.31
CA PRO A 21 -18.92 -8.98 14.11
C PRO A 21 -18.62 -10.45 13.80
N LEU A 22 -17.62 -10.71 12.97
CA LEU A 22 -17.17 -12.07 12.72
C LEU A 22 -16.59 -12.65 14.03
N ALA A 23 -17.07 -13.85 14.40
CA ALA A 23 -16.49 -14.57 15.52
C ALA A 23 -15.18 -15.22 15.05
N GLU A 24 -14.05 -14.83 15.64
CA GLU A 24 -12.73 -15.36 15.33
C GLU A 24 -12.37 -15.32 13.82
N PRO A 25 -12.42 -14.14 13.17
CA PRO A 25 -12.12 -14.06 11.75
C PRO A 25 -10.68 -14.47 11.46
N ARG A 26 -10.46 -15.08 10.31
CA ARG A 26 -9.11 -15.22 9.76
C ARG A 26 -8.60 -13.85 9.33
N VAL A 27 -7.29 -13.68 9.24
CA VAL A 27 -6.71 -12.43 8.69
C VAL A 27 -7.21 -12.18 7.25
N TRP A 28 -7.36 -13.25 6.49
CA TRP A 28 -7.95 -13.24 5.15
C TRP A 28 -9.20 -14.11 5.16
N GLU A 29 -10.37 -13.46 5.16
CA GLU A 29 -11.66 -14.14 5.11
C GLU A 29 -12.11 -14.37 3.67
N PRO A 30 -12.49 -15.62 3.30
CA PRO A 30 -13.00 -15.89 1.97
C PRO A 30 -14.38 -15.29 1.79
N VAL A 31 -14.64 -14.75 0.58
CA VAL A 31 -15.94 -14.25 0.14
C VAL A 31 -16.31 -14.96 -1.16
N GLU A 32 -17.43 -15.67 -1.14
CA GLU A 32 -17.94 -16.34 -2.33
C GLU A 32 -18.63 -15.33 -3.24
N LEU A 33 -18.27 -15.37 -4.51
CA LEU A 33 -18.82 -14.54 -5.57
C LEU A 33 -19.50 -15.43 -6.60
N GLU A 34 -20.71 -15.05 -7.02
CA GLU A 34 -21.45 -15.75 -8.06
C GLU A 34 -21.92 -14.76 -9.12
N LEU A 35 -21.52 -15.01 -10.37
CA LEU A 35 -21.99 -14.26 -11.52
C LEU A 35 -23.39 -14.76 -11.90
N LEU A 36 -24.38 -13.88 -11.83
CA LEU A 36 -25.79 -14.23 -12.09
C LEU A 36 -26.19 -14.06 -13.57
N GLU A 37 -25.55 -13.14 -14.27
CA GLU A 37 -25.79 -12.82 -15.69
C GLU A 37 -24.46 -12.45 -16.37
N PRO A 38 -24.25 -12.80 -17.64
CA PRO A 38 -25.08 -13.56 -18.56
C PRO A 38 -25.05 -15.08 -18.29
N ALA A 39 -25.90 -15.81 -18.97
CA ALA A 39 -26.44 -17.15 -18.76
C ALA A 39 -25.55 -18.33 -18.32
N ALA A 40 -24.26 -18.17 -18.11
CA ALA A 40 -23.41 -19.21 -17.53
C ALA A 40 -23.00 -18.79 -16.12
N PRO A 41 -23.50 -19.45 -15.06
CA PRO A 41 -23.09 -19.14 -13.70
C PRO A 41 -21.60 -19.43 -13.53
N ALA A 42 -20.85 -18.42 -13.18
CA ALA A 42 -19.46 -18.55 -12.79
C ALA A 42 -19.33 -18.23 -11.30
N ARG A 43 -18.49 -18.98 -10.62
CA ARG A 43 -18.18 -18.76 -9.20
C ARG A 43 -16.72 -18.47 -9.03
N ALA A 44 -16.42 -17.58 -8.11
CA ALA A 44 -15.08 -17.25 -7.68
C ALA A 44 -15.04 -17.03 -6.16
N THR A 45 -13.89 -17.20 -5.57
CA THR A 45 -13.65 -16.88 -4.16
C THR A 45 -12.73 -15.68 -4.09
N GLY A 46 -13.23 -14.57 -3.57
CA GLY A 46 -12.41 -13.42 -3.20
C GLY A 46 -11.93 -13.55 -1.75
N GLN A 47 -11.10 -12.61 -1.32
CA GLN A 47 -10.62 -12.56 0.06
C GLN A 47 -10.71 -11.14 0.59
N VAL A 48 -11.14 -11.00 1.83
CA VAL A 48 -11.22 -9.73 2.55
C VAL A 48 -10.21 -9.72 3.69
N LEU A 49 -9.41 -8.69 3.77
CA LEU A 49 -8.49 -8.48 4.89
C LEU A 49 -9.25 -8.03 6.13
N VAL A 50 -9.13 -8.79 7.21
CA VAL A 50 -9.71 -8.48 8.53
C VAL A 50 -8.56 -8.31 9.53
N PRO A 51 -8.08 -7.08 9.76
CA PRO A 51 -7.01 -6.85 10.73
C PRO A 51 -7.46 -7.24 12.16
N ARG A 52 -6.62 -7.99 12.85
CA ARG A 52 -6.87 -8.39 14.24
C ARG A 52 -5.86 -7.67 15.13
N ASP A 53 -6.35 -6.74 15.95
CA ASP A 53 -5.56 -5.95 16.90
C ASP A 53 -4.25 -5.39 16.30
N PRO A 54 -4.31 -4.75 15.10
CA PRO A 54 -3.11 -4.23 14.47
C PRO A 54 -2.53 -3.08 15.28
N GLN A 55 -1.21 -3.06 15.41
CA GLN A 55 -0.50 -1.99 16.11
C GLN A 55 -0.49 -0.69 15.32
N TYR A 56 -0.48 -0.80 14.01
CA TYR A 56 -0.60 0.25 12.99
C TYR A 56 -0.89 -0.40 11.63
N ALA A 57 -1.16 0.41 10.62
CA ALA A 57 -1.20 -0.05 9.24
C ALA A 57 -0.02 0.52 8.44
N VAL A 58 0.37 -0.17 7.37
CA VAL A 58 1.29 0.35 6.36
C VAL A 58 0.49 0.74 5.13
N ILE A 59 0.67 1.95 4.64
CA ILE A 59 0.12 2.39 3.35
C ILE A 59 1.30 2.71 2.44
N SER A 60 1.45 1.95 1.39
CA SER A 60 2.60 2.01 0.50
C SER A 60 2.19 2.32 -0.93
N ASP A 61 3.02 3.13 -1.60
CA ASP A 61 3.07 3.10 -3.05
C ASP A 61 3.73 1.81 -3.56
N LEU A 62 3.51 1.46 -4.82
CA LEU A 62 4.11 0.30 -5.47
C LEU A 62 5.20 0.69 -6.46
N ASP A 63 4.93 1.71 -7.27
CA ASP A 63 5.83 2.12 -8.34
C ASP A 63 7.05 2.85 -7.75
N ASP A 64 8.27 2.59 -8.29
CA ASP A 64 9.54 3.14 -7.81
C ASP A 64 9.82 3.05 -6.29
N THR A 65 8.89 2.53 -5.52
CA THR A 65 9.01 2.27 -4.09
C THR A 65 9.35 0.81 -3.82
N VAL A 66 8.59 -0.07 -4.44
CA VAL A 66 8.76 -1.54 -4.36
C VAL A 66 9.39 -2.08 -5.65
N LEU A 67 9.04 -1.49 -6.79
CA LEU A 67 9.48 -1.84 -8.14
C LEU A 67 10.52 -0.87 -8.65
N HIS A 68 11.59 -1.36 -9.26
CA HIS A 68 12.53 -0.55 -10.03
C HIS A 68 11.90 -0.16 -11.37
N SER A 69 11.45 1.07 -11.52
CA SER A 69 11.00 1.60 -12.82
C SER A 69 11.92 2.76 -13.24
N ASN A 70 12.76 2.55 -14.24
CA ASN A 70 13.67 3.56 -14.79
C ASN A 70 12.96 4.49 -15.79
N ALA A 71 11.74 5.02 -15.54
CA ALA A 71 11.02 5.60 -16.64
C ALA A 71 10.13 6.81 -16.33
N THR A 72 10.64 7.96 -16.66
CA THR A 72 9.87 9.21 -16.82
C THR A 72 9.09 9.33 -18.14
N SER A 73 9.24 8.41 -19.10
CA SER A 73 8.51 8.40 -20.38
C SER A 73 8.05 7.02 -20.84
N LEU A 74 8.21 6.00 -20.02
CA LEU A 74 8.04 4.59 -20.38
C LEU A 74 6.80 3.92 -19.80
N TRP A 75 5.85 4.67 -19.26
CA TRP A 75 4.57 4.11 -18.80
C TRP A 75 3.90 3.23 -19.86
N GLN A 76 3.99 3.61 -21.13
CA GLN A 76 3.48 2.79 -22.24
C GLN A 76 4.37 1.58 -22.56
N MET A 77 5.70 1.70 -22.43
CA MET A 77 6.61 0.57 -22.61
C MET A 77 6.70 -0.32 -21.39
N ALA A 78 6.62 0.23 -20.18
CA ALA A 78 6.53 -0.55 -18.95
C ALA A 78 5.25 -1.41 -18.93
N ARG A 79 4.14 -0.89 -19.44
CA ARG A 79 2.88 -1.62 -19.65
C ARG A 79 3.04 -2.84 -20.57
N LEU A 80 3.79 -2.71 -21.65
CA LEU A 80 4.08 -3.82 -22.56
C LEU A 80 5.13 -4.79 -21.99
N THR A 81 6.07 -4.30 -21.19
CA THR A 81 7.11 -5.13 -20.56
C THR A 81 6.58 -5.82 -19.28
N LEU A 82 5.63 -5.19 -18.57
CA LEU A 82 4.90 -5.79 -17.44
C LEU A 82 4.08 -7.00 -17.88
N LEU A 83 3.47 -6.93 -19.07
CA LEU A 83 2.69 -8.03 -19.65
C LEU A 83 3.54 -9.27 -19.99
N HIS A 84 4.86 -9.15 -20.01
CA HIS A 84 5.72 -10.28 -20.38
C HIS A 84 6.49 -10.95 -19.24
N ASN A 85 6.72 -10.31 -18.07
CA ASN A 85 7.49 -11.00 -17.02
C ASN A 85 7.43 -10.29 -15.63
N ALA A 86 6.52 -10.68 -14.76
CA ALA A 86 6.58 -10.41 -13.31
C ALA A 86 7.90 -10.91 -12.70
N HIS A 87 8.46 -11.97 -13.26
CA HIS A 87 9.71 -12.62 -12.82
C HIS A 87 11.01 -11.90 -13.20
N THR A 88 10.97 -10.89 -14.07
CA THR A 88 12.18 -10.18 -14.54
C THR A 88 12.44 -8.85 -13.85
N ARG A 89 11.47 -8.32 -13.09
CA ARG A 89 11.69 -7.13 -12.28
C ARG A 89 12.20 -7.54 -10.92
N LEU A 90 13.33 -6.96 -10.52
CA LEU A 90 13.87 -7.14 -9.18
C LEU A 90 13.30 -6.04 -8.26
N PRO A 91 12.80 -6.39 -7.08
CA PRO A 91 12.52 -5.40 -6.04
C PRO A 91 13.82 -4.74 -5.58
N TYR A 92 13.71 -3.60 -4.95
CA TYR A 92 14.87 -3.01 -4.29
C TYR A 92 15.42 -3.97 -3.21
N GLU A 93 16.74 -3.99 -3.07
CA GLU A 93 17.39 -4.83 -2.07
C GLU A 93 16.83 -4.57 -0.67
N GLY A 94 16.51 -5.65 0.05
CA GLY A 94 15.98 -5.61 1.41
C GLY A 94 14.52 -5.19 1.56
N VAL A 95 13.83 -4.81 0.47
CA VAL A 95 12.42 -4.34 0.54
C VAL A 95 11.51 -5.38 1.17
N ALA A 96 11.54 -6.63 0.71
CA ALA A 96 10.70 -7.68 1.26
C ALA A 96 10.89 -7.85 2.79
N GLY A 97 12.14 -7.90 3.23
CA GLY A 97 12.46 -7.99 4.67
C GLY A 97 11.98 -6.78 5.48
N PHE A 98 12.07 -5.58 4.92
CA PHE A 98 11.57 -4.36 5.59
C PHE A 98 10.04 -4.38 5.72
N TYR A 99 9.31 -4.73 4.66
CA TYR A 99 7.84 -4.82 4.71
C TYR A 99 7.37 -5.95 5.62
N GLN A 100 8.04 -7.10 5.61
CA GLN A 100 7.77 -8.18 6.57
C GLN A 100 7.99 -7.73 8.02
N ALA A 101 9.06 -6.96 8.28
CA ALA A 101 9.31 -6.41 9.61
C ALA A 101 8.22 -5.41 10.03
N LEU A 102 7.78 -4.52 9.13
CA LEU A 102 6.66 -3.61 9.38
C LEU A 102 5.36 -4.38 9.63
N GLN A 103 5.09 -5.45 8.86
CA GLN A 103 3.91 -6.29 9.09
C GLN A 103 3.95 -6.98 10.46
N ARG A 104 5.11 -7.47 10.90
CA ARG A 104 5.28 -8.10 12.22
C ARG A 104 5.29 -7.11 13.38
N GLY A 105 5.51 -5.83 13.11
CA GLY A 105 5.34 -4.74 14.07
C GLY A 105 6.36 -4.68 15.19
N ARG A 106 5.94 -4.03 16.27
CA ARG A 106 6.78 -3.63 17.40
C ARG A 106 7.26 -4.78 18.27
N ASP A 107 6.56 -5.89 18.26
CA ASP A 107 6.88 -7.12 19.01
C ASP A 107 7.38 -8.27 18.13
N GLY A 108 7.30 -8.10 16.80
CA GLY A 108 7.68 -9.12 15.83
C GLY A 108 6.62 -10.21 15.62
N GLU A 109 5.47 -10.12 16.28
CA GLU A 109 4.39 -11.13 16.27
C GLU A 109 3.05 -10.59 15.75
N ALA A 110 2.93 -9.26 15.60
CA ALA A 110 1.73 -8.62 15.08
C ALA A 110 1.45 -9.01 13.62
N TYR A 111 0.21 -8.78 13.22
CA TYR A 111 -0.17 -8.76 11.80
C TYR A 111 -0.71 -7.37 11.45
N ASN A 112 0.20 -6.44 11.21
CA ASN A 112 -0.15 -5.12 10.73
C ASN A 112 -0.56 -5.21 9.25
N PRO A 113 -1.73 -4.68 8.86
CA PRO A 113 -2.16 -4.70 7.47
C PRO A 113 -1.25 -3.81 6.61
N VAL A 114 -0.94 -4.28 5.40
CA VAL A 114 -0.24 -3.50 4.39
C VAL A 114 -1.22 -3.23 3.26
N PHE A 115 -1.44 -1.96 2.94
CA PHE A 115 -2.28 -1.50 1.83
C PHE A 115 -1.39 -0.90 0.75
N TYR A 116 -1.60 -1.27 -0.49
CA TYR A 116 -0.87 -0.73 -1.63
C TYR A 116 -1.75 0.23 -2.41
N VAL A 117 -1.30 1.45 -2.60
CA VAL A 117 -2.02 2.51 -3.31
C VAL A 117 -1.20 2.96 -4.51
N SER A 118 -1.60 2.59 -5.70
CA SER A 118 -0.85 2.84 -6.93
C SER A 118 -1.68 3.59 -7.98
N ASN A 119 -1.01 4.37 -8.83
CA ASN A 119 -1.61 4.95 -10.03
C ASN A 119 -1.73 3.93 -11.18
N SER A 120 -1.27 2.70 -11.00
CA SER A 120 -1.43 1.60 -11.93
C SER A 120 -2.90 1.27 -12.15
N PRO A 121 -3.32 0.94 -13.38
CA PRO A 121 -4.70 0.59 -13.66
C PRO A 121 -5.05 -0.82 -13.18
N TRP A 122 -6.34 -1.06 -12.94
CA TRP A 122 -6.88 -2.33 -12.42
C TRP A 122 -6.55 -3.56 -13.27
N ASN A 123 -6.36 -3.42 -14.57
CA ASN A 123 -5.98 -4.53 -15.45
C ASN A 123 -4.56 -5.08 -15.19
N LEU A 124 -3.81 -4.48 -14.26
CA LEU A 124 -2.52 -4.98 -13.79
C LEU A 124 -2.61 -5.70 -12.44
N TYR A 125 -3.81 -5.89 -11.90
CA TYR A 125 -4.02 -6.47 -10.57
C TYR A 125 -3.30 -7.80 -10.39
N ASP A 126 -3.59 -8.78 -11.24
CA ASP A 126 -3.03 -10.14 -11.14
C ASP A 126 -1.50 -10.12 -11.21
N LEU A 127 -0.95 -9.28 -12.10
CA LEU A 127 0.49 -9.15 -12.27
C LEU A 127 1.17 -8.55 -11.03
N LEU A 128 0.52 -7.57 -10.39
CA LEU A 128 1.05 -6.94 -9.19
C LEU A 128 0.92 -7.88 -7.98
N GLU A 129 -0.16 -8.63 -7.89
CA GLU A 129 -0.33 -9.66 -6.84
C GLU A 129 0.73 -10.76 -6.99
N ASP A 130 0.93 -11.30 -8.19
CA ASP A 130 1.98 -12.28 -8.50
C ASP A 130 3.38 -11.74 -8.17
N PHE A 131 3.64 -10.47 -8.48
CA PHE A 131 4.91 -9.83 -8.16
C PHE A 131 5.16 -9.80 -6.63
N LEU A 132 4.19 -9.41 -5.83
CA LEU A 132 4.32 -9.40 -4.37
C LEU A 132 4.62 -10.80 -3.83
N ASP A 133 3.90 -11.81 -4.32
CA ASP A 133 4.06 -13.21 -3.90
C ASP A 133 5.44 -13.77 -4.26
N VAL A 134 5.87 -13.61 -5.51
CA VAL A 134 7.17 -14.12 -6.00
C VAL A 134 8.34 -13.53 -5.23
N HIS A 135 8.24 -12.26 -4.81
CA HIS A 135 9.32 -11.58 -4.10
C HIS A 135 9.18 -11.62 -2.57
N GLY A 136 8.20 -12.35 -2.05
CA GLY A 136 7.97 -12.49 -0.61
C GLY A 136 7.61 -11.16 0.08
N ILE A 137 7.04 -10.23 -0.67
CA ILE A 137 6.53 -8.98 -0.13
C ILE A 137 5.14 -9.25 0.47
N PRO A 138 4.82 -8.73 1.66
CA PRO A 138 3.54 -9.02 2.32
C PRO A 138 2.35 -8.79 1.41
N ARG A 139 1.43 -9.75 1.38
CA ARG A 139 0.16 -9.60 0.68
C ARG A 139 -0.68 -8.50 1.32
N GLY A 140 -1.36 -7.71 0.49
CA GLY A 140 -2.24 -6.64 0.94
C GLY A 140 -3.24 -6.21 -0.13
N PRO A 141 -4.33 -5.53 0.22
CA PRO A 141 -5.24 -4.97 -0.75
C PRO A 141 -4.53 -3.98 -1.67
N LEU A 142 -4.78 -4.12 -2.98
CA LEU A 142 -4.28 -3.24 -4.03
C LEU A 142 -5.36 -2.22 -4.38
N LEU A 143 -5.15 -0.96 -4.05
CA LEU A 143 -6.02 0.17 -4.41
C LEU A 143 -5.48 0.81 -5.68
N LEU A 144 -5.86 0.26 -6.82
CA LEU A 144 -5.40 0.67 -8.13
C LEU A 144 -6.29 1.77 -8.71
N ARG A 145 -5.77 2.46 -9.72
CA ARG A 145 -6.48 3.56 -10.34
C ARG A 145 -7.57 3.06 -11.28
N ASP A 146 -8.80 3.52 -11.03
CA ASP A 146 -9.87 3.45 -12.01
C ASP A 146 -9.74 4.60 -13.01
N TRP A 147 -9.70 4.28 -14.31
CA TRP A 147 -9.68 5.27 -15.39
C TRP A 147 -11.02 5.97 -15.61
N SER A 148 -12.10 5.41 -15.06
CA SER A 148 -13.44 6.01 -15.16
C SER A 148 -13.67 7.24 -14.27
N LEU A 149 -12.67 7.78 -13.67
CA LEU A 149 -12.48 9.08 -12.95
C LEU A 149 -13.73 9.89 -12.51
N ARG A 150 -14.90 9.29 -12.45
CA ARG A 150 -16.16 10.02 -12.19
C ARG A 150 -16.36 10.50 -10.74
N ARG A 151 -15.48 10.14 -9.80
CA ARG A 151 -15.69 10.39 -8.35
C ARG A 151 -14.64 11.21 -7.64
N LEU A 152 -13.58 11.65 -8.30
CA LEU A 152 -12.59 12.51 -7.65
C LEU A 152 -13.11 13.94 -7.54
N ARG A 153 -12.99 14.53 -6.34
CA ARG A 153 -13.22 15.97 -6.14
C ARG A 153 -12.16 16.75 -6.91
N ALA A 154 -12.52 17.93 -7.43
CA ALA A 154 -11.57 18.78 -8.14
C ALA A 154 -10.31 19.01 -7.27
N GLY A 155 -9.13 18.68 -7.81
CA GLY A 155 -7.84 18.83 -7.13
C GLY A 155 -7.42 17.68 -6.19
N GLU A 156 -8.23 16.63 -6.03
CA GLU A 156 -7.86 15.43 -5.26
C GLU A 156 -7.25 14.39 -6.19
N THR A 157 -6.11 13.82 -5.79
CA THR A 157 -5.47 12.72 -6.51
C THR A 157 -6.06 11.38 -6.07
N HIS A 158 -6.00 10.36 -6.93
CA HIS A 158 -6.42 9.00 -6.56
C HIS A 158 -5.75 8.52 -5.26
N LYS A 159 -4.42 8.66 -5.14
CA LYS A 159 -3.67 8.27 -3.94
C LYS A 159 -4.19 8.96 -2.68
N LEU A 160 -4.44 10.27 -2.73
CA LEU A 160 -4.96 11.01 -1.57
C LEU A 160 -6.35 10.55 -1.18
N ALA A 161 -7.24 10.32 -2.14
CA ALA A 161 -8.60 9.83 -1.90
C ALA A 161 -8.58 8.41 -1.30
N ALA A 162 -7.74 7.51 -1.82
CA ALA A 162 -7.59 6.16 -1.32
C ALA A 162 -7.04 6.13 0.12
N ILE A 163 -5.99 6.92 0.41
CA ILE A 163 -5.44 7.02 1.76
C ILE A 163 -6.50 7.56 2.73
N LYS A 164 -7.24 8.61 2.32
CA LYS A 164 -8.32 9.15 3.14
C LYS A 164 -9.39 8.09 3.43
N ALA A 165 -9.84 7.34 2.43
CA ALA A 165 -10.83 6.27 2.61
C ALA A 165 -10.35 5.20 3.60
N LEU A 166 -9.07 4.81 3.55
CA LEU A 166 -8.47 3.90 4.52
C LEU A 166 -8.47 4.48 5.94
N LEU A 167 -8.09 5.75 6.10
CA LEU A 167 -8.09 6.42 7.41
C LEU A 167 -9.50 6.58 7.98
N ASP A 168 -10.49 6.79 7.13
CA ASP A 168 -11.91 6.88 7.53
C ASP A 168 -12.45 5.48 7.90
N ALA A 169 -12.08 4.42 7.18
CA ALA A 169 -12.47 3.05 7.47
C ALA A 169 -11.87 2.50 8.77
N TYR A 170 -10.70 2.98 9.18
CA TYR A 170 -10.01 2.58 10.40
C TYR A 170 -9.72 3.79 11.32
N PRO A 171 -10.74 4.40 11.95
CA PRO A 171 -10.62 5.71 12.61
C PRO A 171 -9.64 5.74 13.79
N GLY A 172 -9.37 4.61 14.44
CA GLY A 172 -8.43 4.51 15.57
C GLY A 172 -7.02 4.09 15.18
N LEU A 173 -6.78 3.65 13.94
CA LEU A 173 -5.52 3.02 13.54
C LEU A 173 -4.54 4.06 13.01
N GLN A 174 -3.34 4.12 13.59
CA GLN A 174 -2.24 4.92 13.07
C GLN A 174 -1.60 4.25 11.85
N VAL A 175 -0.89 5.01 11.03
CA VAL A 175 -0.30 4.51 9.79
C VAL A 175 1.17 4.89 9.64
N VAL A 176 1.90 4.03 8.96
CA VAL A 176 3.22 4.29 8.37
C VAL A 176 3.02 4.47 6.88
N LEU A 177 3.52 5.57 6.32
CA LEU A 177 3.43 5.86 4.89
C LEU A 177 4.78 5.55 4.22
N VAL A 178 4.74 4.84 3.10
CA VAL A 178 5.94 4.45 2.34
C VAL A 178 5.75 4.82 0.87
N GLY A 179 6.72 5.51 0.28
CA GLY A 179 6.66 5.97 -1.10
C GLY A 179 8.03 6.37 -1.62
N ASP A 180 8.06 7.11 -2.71
CA ASP A 180 9.28 7.60 -3.35
C ASP A 180 9.21 9.11 -3.65
N CYS A 181 10.35 9.68 -4.04
CA CYS A 181 10.41 11.10 -4.42
C CYS A 181 10.35 11.33 -5.94
N GLY A 182 10.25 10.32 -6.77
CA GLY A 182 10.07 10.45 -8.22
C GLY A 182 8.67 10.93 -8.58
N GLU A 183 7.67 10.45 -7.84
CA GLU A 183 6.28 10.89 -7.92
C GLU A 183 5.97 12.01 -6.90
N ARG A 184 4.67 12.24 -6.67
CA ARG A 184 4.16 13.27 -5.76
C ARG A 184 3.87 12.75 -4.35
N ASP A 185 4.43 11.61 -3.98
CA ASP A 185 4.17 11.00 -2.66
C ASP A 185 4.52 11.92 -1.49
N PRO A 186 5.68 12.63 -1.48
CA PRO A 186 5.99 13.54 -0.39
C PRO A 186 4.92 14.63 -0.18
N GLU A 187 4.40 15.23 -1.27
CA GLU A 187 3.37 16.24 -1.22
C GLU A 187 2.01 15.68 -0.81
N ILE A 188 1.69 14.46 -1.23
CA ILE A 188 0.46 13.75 -0.83
C ILE A 188 0.53 13.41 0.65
N TYR A 189 1.63 12.82 1.12
CA TYR A 189 1.82 12.44 2.51
C TYR A 189 1.85 13.64 3.45
N ARG A 190 2.44 14.77 3.00
CA ARG A 190 2.33 16.04 3.70
C ARG A 190 0.86 16.43 3.92
N GLN A 191 0.02 16.36 2.87
CA GLN A 191 -1.40 16.68 3.00
C GLN A 191 -2.12 15.72 3.96
N VAL A 192 -1.75 14.43 3.96
CA VAL A 192 -2.32 13.45 4.89
C VAL A 192 -1.98 13.83 6.33
N VAL A 193 -0.71 14.10 6.63
CA VAL A 193 -0.27 14.49 7.99
C VAL A 193 -1.00 15.73 8.48
N LEU A 194 -1.07 16.77 7.66
CA LEU A 194 -1.71 18.04 8.03
C LEU A 194 -3.23 17.92 8.24
N ARG A 195 -3.90 17.05 7.47
CA ARG A 195 -5.36 16.86 7.56
C ARG A 195 -5.78 15.85 8.64
N HIS A 196 -4.87 14.96 9.02
CA HIS A 196 -5.13 13.88 9.98
C HIS A 196 -4.07 13.87 11.10
N PRO A 197 -4.03 14.91 11.96
CA PRO A 197 -3.04 15.03 13.03
C PRO A 197 -3.06 13.80 13.95
N GLY A 198 -1.86 13.32 14.32
CA GLY A 198 -1.70 12.16 15.19
C GLY A 198 -1.97 10.79 14.55
N ARG A 199 -2.34 10.74 13.25
CA ARG A 199 -2.63 9.48 12.55
C ARG A 199 -1.42 8.86 11.87
N VAL A 200 -0.37 9.63 11.56
CA VAL A 200 0.83 9.16 10.88
C VAL A 200 1.97 9.01 11.88
N LEU A 201 2.57 7.83 11.94
CA LEU A 201 3.69 7.51 12.82
C LEU A 201 5.04 7.92 12.22
N ALA A 202 5.22 7.62 10.95
CA ALA A 202 6.42 7.94 10.18
C ALA A 202 6.11 7.94 8.67
N VAL A 203 6.96 8.63 7.91
CA VAL A 203 6.91 8.66 6.44
C VAL A 203 8.28 8.24 5.91
N TYR A 204 8.32 7.18 5.11
CA TYR A 204 9.53 6.72 4.43
C TYR A 204 9.42 7.06 2.95
N VAL A 205 10.37 7.82 2.44
CA VAL A 205 10.43 8.24 1.04
C VAL A 205 11.75 7.79 0.45
N ARG A 206 11.70 6.95 -0.57
CA ARG A 206 12.89 6.51 -1.30
C ARG A 206 13.43 7.64 -2.16
N ASP A 207 14.76 7.84 -2.11
CA ASP A 207 15.46 8.87 -2.85
C ASP A 207 15.82 8.40 -4.28
N VAL A 208 14.86 8.46 -5.19
CA VAL A 208 15.03 8.07 -6.61
C VAL A 208 15.21 9.28 -7.53
N ALA A 209 14.98 10.50 -7.07
CA ALA A 209 15.03 11.73 -7.87
C ALA A 209 15.89 12.82 -7.19
N PRO A 210 17.20 12.86 -7.43
CA PRO A 210 18.12 13.80 -6.77
C PRO A 210 17.70 15.28 -6.88
N ALA A 211 17.11 15.67 -8.00
CA ALA A 211 16.61 17.04 -8.23
C ALA A 211 15.51 17.46 -7.25
N ARG A 212 14.80 16.52 -6.66
CA ARG A 212 13.67 16.78 -5.73
C ARG A 212 14.09 16.78 -4.25
N ARG A 213 15.32 16.39 -3.93
CA ARG A 213 15.80 16.27 -2.54
C ARG A 213 15.58 17.53 -1.71
N ALA A 214 15.84 18.72 -2.28
CA ALA A 214 15.65 19.98 -1.55
C ALA A 214 14.19 20.22 -1.16
N ALA A 215 13.25 19.98 -2.09
CA ALA A 215 11.81 20.10 -1.83
C ALA A 215 11.33 19.08 -0.79
N VAL A 216 11.78 17.81 -0.89
CA VAL A 216 11.42 16.77 0.08
C VAL A 216 11.96 17.07 1.47
N ARG A 217 13.19 17.59 1.59
CA ARG A 217 13.77 18.04 2.87
C ARG A 217 12.98 19.20 3.49
N ALA A 218 12.47 20.12 2.67
CA ALA A 218 11.61 21.20 3.17
C ALA A 218 10.31 20.65 3.74
N ILE A 219 9.69 19.67 3.06
CA ILE A 219 8.51 18.95 3.56
C ILE A 219 8.85 18.22 4.87
N ALA A 220 9.98 17.53 4.94
CA ALA A 220 10.41 16.83 6.15
C ALA A 220 10.56 17.78 7.34
N ALA A 221 11.16 18.96 7.14
CA ALA A 221 11.30 19.98 8.19
C ALA A 221 9.93 20.50 8.66
N GLU A 222 8.96 20.69 7.76
CA GLU A 222 7.60 21.06 8.11
C GLU A 222 6.91 19.96 8.93
N LEU A 223 6.98 18.71 8.50
CA LEU A 223 6.33 17.59 9.17
C LEU A 223 6.91 17.30 10.56
N ALA A 224 8.20 17.56 10.76
CA ALA A 224 8.82 17.48 12.09
C ALA A 224 8.15 18.42 13.09
N GLY A 225 7.71 19.60 12.65
CA GLY A 225 6.90 20.53 13.48
C GLY A 225 5.52 19.98 13.86
N HIS A 226 5.04 18.94 13.18
CA HIS A 226 3.81 18.21 13.47
C HIS A 226 4.06 16.86 14.18
N GLY A 227 5.29 16.61 14.62
CA GLY A 227 5.66 15.39 15.33
C GLY A 227 5.80 14.15 14.43
N VAL A 228 5.89 14.33 13.12
CA VAL A 228 6.04 13.24 12.14
C VAL A 228 7.40 13.35 11.45
N GLU A 229 8.17 12.27 11.51
CA GLU A 229 9.45 12.20 10.80
C GLU A 229 9.26 11.68 9.37
N LEU A 230 9.68 12.48 8.38
CA LEU A 230 9.84 12.04 7.01
C LEU A 230 11.31 11.72 6.76
N VAL A 231 11.57 10.45 6.47
CA VAL A 231 12.90 9.93 6.18
C VAL A 231 13.08 9.83 4.68
N LEU A 232 13.91 10.70 4.11
CA LEU A 232 14.36 10.57 2.73
C LEU A 232 15.51 9.55 2.69
N SER A 233 15.19 8.33 2.27
CA SER A 233 16.05 7.17 2.41
C SER A 233 16.74 6.82 1.09
N PRO A 234 18.09 6.78 1.07
CA PRO A 234 18.84 6.37 -0.12
C PRO A 234 18.68 4.89 -0.44
N ASP A 235 18.38 4.07 0.57
CA ASP A 235 18.23 2.63 0.48
C ASP A 235 17.25 2.11 1.54
N THR A 236 16.91 0.84 1.45
CA THR A 236 15.97 0.19 2.37
C THR A 236 16.54 0.05 3.78
N GLU A 237 17.86 -0.11 3.90
CA GLU A 237 18.52 -0.31 5.19
C GLU A 237 18.46 0.95 6.06
N ALA A 238 18.57 2.14 5.46
CA ALA A 238 18.41 3.40 6.18
C ALA A 238 16.97 3.55 6.74
N ALA A 239 15.95 3.20 5.96
CA ALA A 239 14.57 3.19 6.42
C ALA A 239 14.36 2.16 7.54
N ARG A 240 14.91 0.95 7.38
CA ARG A 240 14.82 -0.12 8.38
C ARG A 240 15.47 0.28 9.71
N ARG A 241 16.66 0.87 9.67
CA ARG A 241 17.36 1.35 10.88
C ARG A 241 16.53 2.38 11.61
N HIS A 242 16.01 3.38 10.91
CA HIS A 242 15.13 4.38 11.52
C HIS A 242 13.87 3.73 12.14
N ALA A 243 13.24 2.76 11.46
CA ALA A 243 12.07 2.07 12.00
C ALA A 243 12.39 1.28 13.29
N LEU A 244 13.59 0.68 13.38
CA LEU A 244 14.10 0.06 14.61
C LEU A 244 14.30 1.08 15.73
N ASP A 245 14.97 2.19 15.45
CA ASP A 245 15.25 3.25 16.43
C ASP A 245 13.96 3.87 16.97
N ARG A 246 12.93 3.92 16.14
CA ARG A 246 11.57 4.39 16.52
C ARG A 246 10.71 3.31 17.21
N GLY A 247 11.19 2.09 17.32
CA GLY A 247 10.44 0.98 17.91
C GLY A 247 9.19 0.60 17.10
N LEU A 248 9.21 0.83 15.79
CA LEU A 248 8.14 0.40 14.88
C LEU A 248 8.30 -1.07 14.49
N ILE A 249 9.52 -1.56 14.49
CA ILE A 249 9.89 -2.94 14.18
C ILE A 249 10.90 -3.44 15.22
N VAL A 250 11.08 -4.73 15.30
CA VAL A 250 12.17 -5.36 16.09
C VAL A 250 13.30 -5.81 15.17
N ALA A 251 14.49 -5.95 15.73
CA ALA A 251 15.59 -6.57 15.02
C ALA A 251 15.18 -8.02 14.66
N ALA A 252 15.34 -8.40 13.39
CA ALA A 252 15.15 -9.79 13.01
C ALA A 252 16.13 -10.65 13.83
N ALA A 253 15.64 -11.69 14.50
CA ALA A 253 16.52 -12.70 15.05
C ALA A 253 17.33 -13.29 13.89
N LEU A 254 18.66 -13.26 13.99
CA LEU A 254 19.51 -13.91 12.99
C LEU A 254 19.16 -15.39 12.94
N PRO A 255 19.08 -16.00 11.75
CA PRO A 255 18.89 -17.46 11.67
C PRO A 255 20.10 -18.15 12.32
N GLY A 256 19.94 -18.60 13.57
CA GLY A 256 21.00 -19.23 14.38
C GLY A 256 20.87 -19.07 15.89
N ASP A 257 19.97 -18.21 16.38
CA ASP A 257 19.77 -17.98 17.83
C ASP A 257 18.65 -18.84 18.45
N ARG A 258 18.43 -20.06 17.93
CA ARG A 258 17.59 -21.09 18.58
C ARG A 258 18.36 -22.38 18.78
#